data_dbdc02172ca8aed2f688a26291822ae2
#
_entry.id   dbdc02172ca8aed2f688a26291822ae2
#
_cell.length_a   1.000
_cell.length_b   1.000
_cell.length_c   1.000
_cell.angle_alpha   90.00
_cell.angle_beta   90.00
_cell.angle_gamma   90.00
#
_symmetry.space_group_name_H-M   'P 1'
#
loop_
_entity.id
_entity.type
_entity.pdbx_description
1 polymer ?
#
loop_
_entity_poly.entity_id
_entity_poly.type
_entity_poly.pdbx_seq_one_letter_code
_entity_poly.pdbx_strand_id
1 'polypeptide(L)'
;MDFLKLYLKGWLFTLLTLGTYYPYFQTQRQAFLHSHTYFGNQQFRFTGHGSGLMVPFAVTLFTTYAVLCLCGLALALQLTNAGLTLLLIPFVLGPVWVWLLGQKQKYYWDHTTFGEARFSSSITWQKLFGLYLGNLALLLLTLGWAWPWVTVRNARFFIGTLSLQGLTDLDRVLQDTTDTSVTGE
;
A
#
# COMPACT_ATOMS: atom_id res chain seq x y z
N MET A 1 -21.96 2.55 -8.25
CA MET A 1 -21.57 3.54 -7.21
C MET A 1 -20.45 4.36 -7.81
N ASP A 2 -20.59 5.67 -7.90
CA ASP A 2 -19.57 6.50 -8.53
C ASP A 2 -18.33 6.56 -7.65
N PHE A 3 -17.15 6.38 -8.22
CA PHE A 3 -15.87 6.40 -7.50
C PHE A 3 -15.72 7.64 -6.62
N LEU A 4 -16.18 8.79 -7.11
CA LEU A 4 -16.15 10.05 -6.37
C LEU A 4 -16.94 9.97 -5.06
N LYS A 5 -18.15 9.39 -5.09
CA LYS A 5 -18.98 9.24 -3.88
C LYS A 5 -18.34 8.31 -2.85
N LEU A 6 -17.77 7.20 -3.32
CA LEU A 6 -17.03 6.25 -2.46
C LEU A 6 -15.81 6.94 -1.82
N TYR A 7 -15.09 7.75 -2.59
CA TYR A 7 -13.90 8.44 -2.14
C TYR A 7 -14.22 9.52 -1.11
N LEU A 8 -15.19 10.40 -1.40
CA LEU A 8 -15.62 11.46 -0.48
C LEU A 8 -16.20 10.90 0.83
N LYS A 9 -17.07 9.89 0.72
CA LYS A 9 -17.64 9.20 1.89
C LYS A 9 -16.55 8.55 2.73
N GLY A 10 -15.61 7.84 2.08
CA GLY A 10 -14.50 7.17 2.77
C GLY A 10 -13.61 8.14 3.53
N TRP A 11 -13.25 9.27 2.93
CA TRP A 11 -12.47 10.31 3.59
C TRP A 11 -13.22 10.97 4.74
N LEU A 12 -14.52 11.30 4.55
CA LEU A 12 -15.35 11.90 5.61
C LEU A 12 -15.43 10.98 6.82
N PHE A 13 -15.74 9.69 6.64
CA PHE A 13 -15.78 8.73 7.74
C PHE A 13 -14.41 8.51 8.39
N THR A 14 -13.33 8.49 7.60
CA THR A 14 -11.97 8.37 8.16
C THR A 14 -11.64 9.56 9.06
N LEU A 15 -12.03 10.77 8.66
CA LEU A 15 -11.80 11.98 9.46
C LEU A 15 -12.65 11.99 10.72
N LEU A 16 -13.95 11.65 10.62
CA LEU A 16 -14.86 11.58 11.78
C LEU A 16 -14.44 10.52 12.80
N THR A 17 -13.84 9.42 12.35
CA THR A 17 -13.41 8.31 13.23
C THR A 17 -11.95 8.42 13.64
N LEU A 18 -11.31 9.61 13.49
CA LEU A 18 -9.89 9.82 13.79
C LEU A 18 -8.96 8.75 13.14
N GLY A 19 -9.30 8.34 11.93
CA GLY A 19 -8.51 7.38 11.16
C GLY A 19 -8.91 5.91 11.33
N THR A 20 -9.72 5.52 12.31
CA THR A 20 -10.05 4.09 12.54
C THR A 20 -10.85 3.46 11.39
N TYR A 21 -11.58 4.25 10.61
CA TYR A 21 -12.30 3.76 9.42
C TYR A 21 -11.39 3.51 8.20
N TYR A 22 -10.16 3.99 8.22
CA TYR A 22 -9.23 3.94 7.08
C TYR A 22 -9.02 2.54 6.48
N PRO A 23 -8.86 1.43 7.24
CA PRO A 23 -8.71 0.09 6.67
C PRO A 23 -9.91 -0.34 5.82
N TYR A 24 -11.13 -0.03 6.26
CA TYR A 24 -12.35 -0.31 5.50
C TYR A 24 -12.42 0.50 4.21
N PHE A 25 -12.10 1.77 4.28
CA PHE A 25 -12.05 2.64 3.11
C PHE A 25 -11.03 2.13 2.07
N GLN A 26 -9.83 1.76 2.51
CA GLN A 26 -8.78 1.25 1.64
C GLN A 26 -9.18 -0.07 0.95
N THR A 27 -9.79 -1.00 1.65
CA THR A 27 -10.24 -2.27 1.06
C THR A 27 -11.40 -2.09 0.09
N GLN A 28 -12.36 -1.20 0.38
CA GLN A 28 -13.44 -0.85 -0.54
C GLN A 28 -12.91 -0.20 -1.83
N ARG A 29 -11.96 0.72 -1.67
CA ARG A 29 -11.27 1.35 -2.81
C ARG A 29 -10.54 0.31 -3.65
N GLN A 30 -9.83 -0.63 -3.02
CA GLN A 30 -9.10 -1.68 -3.72
C GLN A 30 -10.06 -2.61 -4.48
N ALA A 31 -11.15 -3.03 -3.83
CA ALA A 31 -12.19 -3.84 -4.46
C ALA A 31 -12.80 -3.13 -5.69
N PHE A 32 -13.06 -1.81 -5.57
CA PHE A 32 -13.57 -1.03 -6.70
C PHE A 32 -12.57 -0.98 -7.87
N LEU A 33 -11.29 -0.74 -7.60
CA LEU A 33 -10.26 -0.68 -8.64
C LEU A 33 -10.11 -2.03 -9.36
N HIS A 34 -10.05 -3.14 -8.61
CA HIS A 34 -9.94 -4.47 -9.21
C HIS A 34 -11.18 -4.88 -10.00
N SER A 35 -12.38 -4.46 -9.56
CA SER A 35 -13.62 -4.74 -10.31
C SER A 35 -13.72 -4.00 -11.65
N HIS A 36 -12.84 -3.04 -11.91
CA HIS A 36 -12.76 -2.30 -13.18
C HIS A 36 -11.45 -2.57 -13.93
N THR A 37 -10.64 -3.54 -13.46
CA THR A 37 -9.39 -3.91 -14.11
C THR A 37 -9.55 -5.26 -14.80
N TYR A 38 -9.35 -5.27 -16.11
CA TYR A 38 -9.44 -6.46 -16.97
C TYR A 38 -8.09 -6.70 -17.63
N PHE A 39 -7.76 -7.96 -17.84
CA PHE A 39 -6.69 -8.37 -18.72
C PHE A 39 -7.22 -9.41 -19.70
N GLY A 40 -7.38 -9.01 -20.96
CA GLY A 40 -8.14 -9.78 -21.96
C GLY A 40 -9.60 -9.96 -21.53
N ASN A 41 -10.09 -11.18 -21.53
CA ASN A 41 -11.44 -11.56 -21.12
C ASN A 41 -11.56 -11.87 -19.62
N GLN A 42 -10.49 -11.72 -18.86
CA GLN A 42 -10.45 -12.04 -17.43
C GLN A 42 -10.42 -10.78 -16.56
N GLN A 43 -11.22 -10.79 -15.50
CA GLN A 43 -11.31 -9.70 -14.53
C GLN A 43 -10.52 -10.03 -13.26
N PHE A 44 -9.82 -9.03 -12.71
CA PHE A 44 -9.25 -9.15 -11.38
C PHE A 44 -10.36 -9.10 -10.32
N ARG A 45 -10.27 -9.99 -9.34
CA ARG A 45 -11.20 -10.02 -8.22
C ARG A 45 -10.44 -9.86 -6.92
N PHE A 46 -10.91 -8.95 -6.08
CA PHE A 46 -10.41 -8.73 -4.73
C PHE A 46 -11.44 -9.23 -3.71
N THR A 47 -11.04 -10.12 -2.83
CA THR A 47 -11.91 -10.76 -1.82
C THR A 47 -11.59 -10.31 -0.39
N GLY A 48 -10.65 -9.38 -0.22
CA GLY A 48 -10.23 -8.88 1.09
C GLY A 48 -11.31 -8.01 1.76
N HIS A 49 -11.39 -8.12 3.09
CA HIS A 49 -12.29 -7.33 3.93
C HIS A 49 -11.49 -6.37 4.82
N GLY A 50 -12.08 -5.22 5.17
CA GLY A 50 -11.43 -4.21 6.02
C GLY A 50 -10.99 -4.73 7.39
N SER A 51 -11.69 -5.72 7.93
CA SER A 51 -11.36 -6.37 9.21
C SER A 51 -9.97 -7.03 9.23
N GLY A 52 -9.50 -7.57 8.09
CA GLY A 52 -8.18 -8.21 8.02
C GLY A 52 -7.00 -7.25 8.19
N LEU A 53 -7.20 -5.96 7.88
CA LEU A 53 -6.21 -4.91 8.09
C LEU A 53 -6.38 -4.12 9.38
N MET A 54 -7.44 -4.42 10.16
CA MET A 54 -7.77 -3.65 11.36
C MET A 54 -6.68 -3.74 12.41
N VAL A 55 -6.18 -4.95 12.69
CA VAL A 55 -5.15 -5.16 13.73
C VAL A 55 -3.83 -4.45 13.39
N PRO A 56 -3.19 -4.67 12.23
CA PRO A 56 -1.94 -3.98 11.93
C PRO A 56 -2.13 -2.47 11.87
N PHE A 57 -3.27 -1.99 11.41
CA PHE A 57 -3.57 -0.58 11.37
C PHE A 57 -3.78 0.01 12.77
N ALA A 58 -4.55 -0.65 13.63
CA ALA A 58 -4.76 -0.24 15.01
C ALA A 58 -3.44 -0.16 15.79
N VAL A 59 -2.58 -1.18 15.69
CA VAL A 59 -1.25 -1.17 16.31
C VAL A 59 -0.45 0.06 15.87
N THR A 60 -0.41 0.33 14.56
CA THR A 60 0.33 1.49 14.01
C THR A 60 -0.27 2.81 14.50
N LEU A 61 -1.60 2.92 14.51
CA LEU A 61 -2.30 4.13 14.94
C LEU A 61 -2.03 4.41 16.43
N PHE A 62 -2.21 3.41 17.30
CA PHE A 62 -1.94 3.55 18.74
C PHE A 62 -0.48 3.88 19.02
N THR A 63 0.46 3.21 18.34
CA THR A 63 1.89 3.51 18.49
C THR A 63 2.20 4.94 18.06
N THR A 64 1.60 5.39 16.94
CA THR A 64 1.79 6.77 16.46
C THR A 64 1.28 7.79 17.47
N TYR A 65 0.06 7.61 17.99
CA TYR A 65 -0.49 8.51 19.00
C TYR A 65 0.32 8.47 20.31
N ALA A 66 0.73 7.30 20.77
CA ALA A 66 1.55 7.16 21.97
C ALA A 66 2.88 7.91 21.84
N VAL A 67 3.58 7.75 20.71
CA VAL A 67 4.84 8.45 20.43
C VAL A 67 4.61 9.97 20.39
N LEU A 68 3.56 10.44 19.70
CA LEU A 68 3.27 11.87 19.63
C LEU A 68 2.91 12.46 21.01
N CYS A 69 2.14 11.74 21.82
CA CYS A 69 1.83 12.16 23.19
C CYS A 69 3.09 12.21 24.07
N LEU A 70 3.95 11.20 23.99
CA LEU A 70 5.23 11.18 24.74
C LEU A 70 6.16 12.32 24.31
N CYS A 71 6.26 12.57 23.00
CA CYS A 71 7.03 13.69 22.48
C CYS A 71 6.46 15.04 22.94
N GLY A 72 5.14 15.20 22.92
CA GLY A 72 4.48 16.42 23.41
C GLY A 72 4.71 16.62 24.90
N LEU A 73 4.63 15.57 25.72
CA LEU A 73 4.91 15.60 27.15
C LEU A 73 6.37 15.97 27.42
N ALA A 74 7.31 15.35 26.69
CA ALA A 74 8.76 15.63 26.83
C ALA A 74 9.07 17.10 26.50
N LEU A 75 8.43 17.67 25.48
CA LEU A 75 8.54 19.09 25.16
C LEU A 75 7.92 19.99 26.25
N ALA A 76 6.74 19.63 26.76
CA ALA A 76 6.05 20.38 27.80
C ALA A 76 6.85 20.40 29.13
N LEU A 77 7.53 19.29 29.44
CA LEU A 77 8.41 19.16 30.62
C LEU A 77 9.83 19.69 30.36
N GLN A 78 10.09 20.29 29.20
CA GLN A 78 11.39 20.82 28.77
C GLN A 78 12.54 19.78 28.83
N LEU A 79 12.22 18.50 28.73
CA LEU A 79 13.22 17.41 28.70
C LEU A 79 13.98 17.34 27.37
N THR A 80 13.38 17.86 26.30
CA THR A 80 13.99 17.92 24.96
C THR A 80 13.68 19.25 24.30
N ASN A 81 14.42 19.58 23.24
CA ASN A 81 14.09 20.69 22.36
C ASN A 81 13.30 20.23 21.12
N ALA A 82 12.57 21.15 20.48
CA ALA A 82 11.74 20.83 19.32
C ALA A 82 12.56 20.23 18.16
N GLY A 83 13.79 20.68 17.95
CA GLY A 83 14.66 20.18 16.88
C GLY A 83 15.01 18.69 17.06
N LEU A 84 15.43 18.32 18.26
CA LEU A 84 15.72 16.91 18.60
C LEU A 84 14.47 16.02 18.51
N THR A 85 13.34 16.51 18.99
CA THR A 85 12.07 15.78 18.92
C THR A 85 11.65 15.53 17.48
N LEU A 86 11.69 16.54 16.60
CA LEU A 86 11.37 16.40 15.19
C LEU A 86 12.32 15.44 14.46
N LEU A 87 13.57 15.38 14.86
CA LEU A 87 14.55 14.45 14.29
C LEU A 87 14.29 12.99 14.73
N LEU A 88 13.87 12.76 15.97
CA LEU A 88 13.65 11.41 16.53
C LEU A 88 12.34 10.77 16.04
N ILE A 89 11.27 11.54 15.81
CA ILE A 89 9.97 11.03 15.39
C ILE A 89 10.07 10.09 14.17
N PRO A 90 10.70 10.45 13.04
CA PRO A 90 10.78 9.58 11.87
C PRO A 90 11.59 8.30 12.12
N PHE A 91 12.59 8.32 13.01
CA PHE A 91 13.36 7.12 13.38
C PHE A 91 12.54 6.12 14.18
N VAL A 92 11.66 6.60 15.04
CA VAL A 92 10.79 5.73 15.86
C VAL A 92 9.58 5.26 15.06
N LEU A 93 8.92 6.16 14.36
CA LEU A 93 7.70 5.83 13.60
C LEU A 93 7.99 5.17 12.25
N GLY A 94 9.11 5.46 11.61
CA GLY A 94 9.47 4.92 10.30
C GLY A 94 9.37 3.40 10.21
N PRO A 95 10.01 2.63 11.10
CA PRO A 95 9.91 1.17 11.10
C PRO A 95 8.48 0.64 11.26
N VAL A 96 7.67 1.29 12.10
CA VAL A 96 6.26 0.90 12.34
C VAL A 96 5.41 1.11 11.09
N TRP A 97 5.59 2.25 10.40
CA TRP A 97 4.90 2.52 9.15
C TRP A 97 5.34 1.61 8.01
N VAL A 98 6.64 1.30 7.90
CA VAL A 98 7.15 0.33 6.92
C VAL A 98 6.58 -1.07 7.19
N TRP A 99 6.47 -1.48 8.46
CA TRP A 99 5.82 -2.73 8.84
C TRP A 99 4.35 -2.77 8.39
N LEU A 100 3.58 -1.70 8.64
CA LEU A 100 2.19 -1.59 8.17
C LEU A 100 2.09 -1.67 6.65
N LEU A 101 2.98 -1.00 5.92
CA LEU A 101 3.02 -1.08 4.45
C LEU A 101 3.25 -2.52 3.96
N GLY A 102 4.16 -3.25 4.61
CA GLY A 102 4.40 -4.66 4.31
C GLY A 102 3.17 -5.54 4.54
N GLN A 103 2.51 -5.39 5.68
CA GLN A 103 1.28 -6.13 6.01
C GLN A 103 0.16 -5.80 5.03
N LYS A 104 -0.02 -4.52 4.69
CA LYS A 104 -1.02 -4.08 3.74
C LYS A 104 -0.80 -4.64 2.34
N GLN A 105 0.43 -4.57 1.83
CA GLN A 105 0.76 -5.10 0.51
C GLN A 105 0.59 -6.61 0.43
N LYS A 106 1.08 -7.33 1.45
CA LYS A 106 0.87 -8.78 1.54
C LYS A 106 -0.62 -9.13 1.56
N TYR A 107 -1.40 -8.46 2.40
CA TYR A 107 -2.85 -8.68 2.49
C TYR A 107 -3.56 -8.46 1.15
N TYR A 108 -3.21 -7.40 0.42
CA TYR A 108 -3.85 -7.11 -0.86
C TYR A 108 -3.55 -8.18 -1.90
N TRP A 109 -2.32 -8.62 -2.03
CA TRP A 109 -1.95 -9.64 -3.01
C TRP A 109 -2.49 -11.03 -2.64
N ASP A 110 -2.44 -11.41 -1.38
CA ASP A 110 -2.97 -12.71 -0.91
C ASP A 110 -4.49 -12.82 -1.09
N HIS A 111 -5.22 -11.69 -1.21
CA HIS A 111 -6.66 -11.64 -1.45
C HIS A 111 -7.03 -11.21 -2.88
N THR A 112 -6.07 -11.15 -3.79
CA THR A 112 -6.31 -10.85 -5.20
C THR A 112 -6.23 -12.14 -6.01
N THR A 113 -7.25 -12.36 -6.87
CA THR A 113 -7.32 -13.50 -7.78
C THR A 113 -7.48 -13.01 -9.21
N PHE A 114 -6.97 -13.80 -10.15
CA PHE A 114 -7.09 -13.57 -11.58
C PHE A 114 -7.56 -14.86 -12.25
N GLY A 115 -8.85 -14.94 -12.61
CA GLY A 115 -9.46 -16.20 -13.04
C GLY A 115 -9.35 -17.25 -11.93
N GLU A 116 -8.72 -18.38 -12.23
CA GLU A 116 -8.43 -19.46 -11.27
C GLU A 116 -7.10 -19.27 -10.54
N ALA A 117 -6.26 -18.37 -11.03
CA ALA A 117 -4.94 -18.11 -10.45
C ALA A 117 -5.04 -17.22 -9.21
N ARG A 118 -4.21 -17.50 -8.21
CA ARG A 118 -4.09 -16.71 -6.98
C ARG A 118 -2.74 -16.05 -6.90
N PHE A 119 -2.74 -14.77 -6.54
CA PHE A 119 -1.51 -14.10 -6.20
C PHE A 119 -1.11 -14.45 -4.77
N SER A 120 0.18 -14.63 -4.56
CA SER A 120 0.80 -14.79 -3.24
C SER A 120 2.00 -13.86 -3.14
N SER A 121 2.16 -13.21 -2.01
CA SER A 121 3.25 -12.26 -1.78
C SER A 121 4.22 -12.77 -0.73
N SER A 122 5.49 -12.85 -1.09
CA SER A 122 6.59 -13.22 -0.19
C SER A 122 7.25 -12.01 0.49
N ILE A 123 6.53 -10.90 0.58
CA ILE A 123 7.01 -9.67 1.23
C ILE A 123 7.24 -9.93 2.72
N THR A 124 8.48 -9.68 3.16
CA THR A 124 8.86 -9.71 4.55
C THR A 124 9.21 -8.28 5.00
N TRP A 125 8.81 -7.90 6.21
CA TRP A 125 9.05 -6.56 6.71
C TRP A 125 10.54 -6.17 6.74
N GLN A 126 11.44 -7.15 7.00
CA GLN A 126 12.88 -6.91 7.02
C GLN A 126 13.42 -6.51 5.63
N LYS A 127 12.97 -7.22 4.57
CA LYS A 127 13.34 -6.90 3.18
C LYS A 127 12.82 -5.52 2.78
N LEU A 128 11.58 -5.22 3.20
CA LEU A 128 10.96 -3.94 2.91
C LEU A 128 11.67 -2.80 3.66
N PHE A 129 12.00 -3.01 4.93
CA PHE A 129 12.73 -2.04 5.73
C PHE A 129 14.11 -1.74 5.14
N GLY A 130 14.87 -2.79 4.75
CA GLY A 130 16.16 -2.63 4.07
C GLY A 130 16.05 -1.86 2.73
N LEU A 131 14.96 -2.11 1.98
CA LEU A 131 14.68 -1.36 0.75
C LEU A 131 14.47 0.14 1.03
N TYR A 132 13.60 0.47 2.01
CA TYR A 132 13.30 1.87 2.35
C TYR A 132 14.50 2.58 2.96
N LEU A 133 15.27 1.91 3.83
CA LEU A 133 16.48 2.47 4.41
C LEU A 133 17.54 2.77 3.33
N GLY A 134 17.75 1.83 2.39
CA GLY A 134 18.64 2.05 1.26
C GLY A 134 18.16 3.15 0.31
N ASN A 135 16.85 3.27 0.10
CA ASN A 135 16.27 4.34 -0.70
C ASN A 135 16.42 5.71 -0.01
N LEU A 136 16.23 5.76 1.32
CA LEU A 136 16.44 6.98 2.10
C LEU A 136 17.89 7.44 2.02
N ALA A 137 18.84 6.52 2.24
CA ALA A 137 20.28 6.83 2.12
C ALA A 137 20.63 7.36 0.72
N LEU A 138 20.10 6.70 -0.32
CA LEU A 138 20.32 7.13 -1.71
C LEU A 138 19.74 8.52 -1.98
N LEU A 139 18.54 8.82 -1.52
CA LEU A 139 17.91 10.13 -1.68
C LEU A 139 18.64 11.21 -0.91
N LEU A 140 19.12 10.93 0.31
CA LEU A 140 19.90 11.88 1.10
C LEU A 140 21.26 12.19 0.43
N LEU A 141 21.98 11.17 -0.03
CA LEU A 141 23.27 11.34 -0.70
C LEU A 141 23.15 12.10 -2.02
N THR A 142 22.04 11.94 -2.73
CA THR A 142 21.81 12.60 -4.03
C THR A 142 20.92 13.84 -3.94
N LEU A 143 20.61 14.33 -2.73
CA LEU A 143 19.70 15.46 -2.51
C LEU A 143 18.37 15.33 -3.26
N GLY A 144 17.87 14.08 -3.39
CA GLY A 144 16.60 13.76 -4.05
C GLY A 144 16.68 13.44 -5.55
N TRP A 145 17.83 13.65 -6.21
CA TRP A 145 18.00 13.38 -7.65
C TRP A 145 17.82 11.92 -8.01
N ALA A 146 18.04 11.00 -7.08
CA ALA A 146 17.84 9.56 -7.29
C ALA A 146 16.38 9.11 -7.27
N TRP A 147 15.39 9.98 -7.19
CA TRP A 147 13.97 9.64 -7.16
C TRP A 147 13.52 8.67 -8.28
N PRO A 148 13.92 8.85 -9.57
CA PRO A 148 13.56 7.90 -10.62
C PRO A 148 14.10 6.49 -10.36
N TRP A 149 15.34 6.38 -9.86
CA TRP A 149 15.94 5.07 -9.49
C TRP A 149 15.20 4.41 -8.34
N VAL A 150 14.85 5.18 -7.33
CA VAL A 150 14.06 4.69 -6.18
C VAL A 150 12.72 4.13 -6.66
N THR A 151 12.05 4.81 -7.59
CA THR A 151 10.77 4.36 -8.16
C THR A 151 10.92 3.03 -8.89
N VAL A 152 11.92 2.90 -9.76
CA VAL A 152 12.22 1.65 -10.48
C VAL A 152 12.61 0.53 -9.52
N ARG A 153 13.44 0.82 -8.51
CA ARG A 153 13.85 -0.16 -7.49
C ARG A 153 12.67 -0.68 -6.68
N ASN A 154 11.75 0.22 -6.29
CA ASN A 154 10.52 -0.17 -5.61
C ASN A 154 9.65 -1.06 -6.51
N ALA A 155 9.43 -0.68 -7.77
CA ALA A 155 8.65 -1.47 -8.70
C ALA A 155 9.22 -2.88 -8.90
N ARG A 156 10.54 -3.01 -9.12
CA ARG A 156 11.23 -4.31 -9.24
C ARG A 156 11.08 -5.16 -7.98
N PHE A 157 11.20 -4.55 -6.80
CA PHE A 157 11.04 -5.27 -5.54
C PHE A 157 9.63 -5.84 -5.41
N PHE A 158 8.59 -5.04 -5.64
CA PHE A 158 7.22 -5.50 -5.53
C PHE A 158 6.88 -6.58 -6.56
N ILE A 159 7.29 -6.41 -7.82
CA ILE A 159 7.09 -7.42 -8.87
C ILE A 159 7.85 -8.73 -8.53
N GLY A 160 9.09 -8.63 -8.09
CA GLY A 160 9.91 -9.80 -7.77
C GLY A 160 9.48 -10.58 -6.51
N THR A 161 8.63 -9.98 -5.67
CA THR A 161 8.07 -10.65 -4.48
C THR A 161 6.69 -11.26 -4.72
N LEU A 162 6.12 -11.07 -5.92
CA LEU A 162 4.85 -11.69 -6.32
C LEU A 162 5.09 -13.05 -6.93
N SER A 163 4.32 -14.02 -6.51
CA SER A 163 4.20 -15.32 -7.14
C SER A 163 2.76 -15.57 -7.55
N LEU A 164 2.58 -16.11 -8.74
CA LEU A 164 1.28 -16.46 -9.28
C LEU A 164 1.17 -17.99 -9.25
N GLN A 165 0.18 -18.50 -8.53
CA GLN A 165 -0.07 -19.92 -8.36
C GLN A 165 -1.36 -20.30 -9.09
N GLY A 166 -1.34 -21.46 -9.78
CA GLY A 166 -2.54 -22.00 -10.47
C GLY A 166 -2.75 -21.51 -11.90
N LEU A 167 -1.72 -20.93 -12.54
CA LEU A 167 -1.76 -20.68 -13.99
C LEU A 167 -1.58 -22.00 -14.76
N THR A 168 -2.69 -22.65 -15.08
CA THR A 168 -2.65 -23.88 -15.89
C THR A 168 -2.68 -23.57 -17.37
N ASP A 169 -3.14 -22.39 -17.81
CA ASP A 169 -3.33 -22.12 -19.22
C ASP A 169 -3.41 -20.61 -19.54
N LEU A 170 -2.26 -19.98 -19.77
CA LEU A 170 -2.21 -18.60 -20.29
C LEU A 170 -2.82 -18.49 -21.70
N ASP A 171 -2.85 -19.59 -22.45
CA ASP A 171 -3.38 -19.64 -23.81
C ASP A 171 -4.91 -19.46 -23.85
N ARG A 172 -5.60 -19.60 -22.71
CA ARG A 172 -7.04 -19.33 -22.59
C ARG A 172 -7.40 -17.86 -22.34
N VAL A 173 -6.39 -17.03 -22.02
CA VAL A 173 -6.60 -15.59 -21.89
C VAL A 173 -6.58 -14.97 -23.27
N LEU A 174 -7.73 -14.99 -23.93
CA LEU A 174 -7.90 -14.34 -25.24
C LEU A 174 -7.79 -12.83 -25.05
N GLN A 175 -6.86 -12.21 -25.76
CA GLN A 175 -6.91 -10.78 -25.99
C GLN A 175 -8.09 -10.54 -26.93
N ASP A 176 -9.05 -9.74 -26.48
CA ASP A 176 -10.09 -9.21 -27.35
C ASP A 176 -9.37 -8.32 -28.37
N THR A 177 -9.06 -8.89 -29.52
CA THR A 177 -8.71 -8.10 -30.69
C THR A 177 -9.99 -7.39 -31.09
N THR A 178 -10.22 -6.22 -30.49
CA THR A 178 -11.14 -5.26 -31.09
C THR A 178 -10.55 -4.97 -32.47
N ASP A 179 -11.10 -5.61 -33.50
CA ASP A 179 -10.92 -5.25 -34.87
C ASP A 179 -11.30 -3.78 -35.01
N THR A 180 -10.35 -2.90 -34.77
CA THR A 180 -10.38 -1.58 -35.35
C THR A 180 -10.08 -1.78 -36.81
N SER A 181 -11.05 -2.36 -37.52
CA SER A 181 -11.18 -2.12 -38.96
C SER A 181 -11.51 -0.64 -39.12
N VAL A 182 -10.48 0.18 -39.05
CA VAL A 182 -10.51 1.51 -39.60
C VAL A 182 -10.57 1.31 -41.11
N THR A 183 -11.73 0.97 -41.61
CA THR A 183 -12.06 1.20 -43.03
C THR A 183 -12.14 2.70 -43.20
N GLY A 184 -10.99 3.29 -43.55
CA GLY A 184 -11.01 4.58 -44.20
C GLY A 184 -11.69 4.42 -45.56
N GLU A 185 -12.86 4.99 -45.71
CA GLU A 185 -13.43 5.54 -46.92
C GLU A 185 -13.86 6.98 -46.65
#